data_2b5e24d3af71cf5f9ef31126ba24f3fa
#
_entry.id   2b5e24d3af71cf5f9ef31126ba24f3fa
#
_cell.length_a   1.000
_cell.length_b   1.000
_cell.length_c   1.000
_cell.angle_alpha   90.00
_cell.angle_beta   90.00
_cell.angle_gamma   90.00
#
_symmetry.space_group_name_H-M   'P 1'
#
loop_
_entity.id
_entity.type
_entity.pdbx_description
1 polymer ?
#
loop_
_entity_poly.entity_id
_entity_poly.type
_entity_poly.pdbx_seq_one_letter_code
_entity_poly.pdbx_strand_id
1 'polypeptide(L)'
;RGDLISSEIEQPLTFLEPYRPGRIPVVFVHGTGSSPGRWADMINVLANDRRLRGRFQFWFFFYDSGNAIPYSAMRLRQALAGAVDRIDPGHHDPALQQMVVIGHSQGGLLTHMTAIESGDRFWKGISSRPIDELYVSEETRELLRQVFVVEPLPFVKSLVVIPTPHRGAALAENSF
;
A
#
# COMPACT_ATOMS: atom_id res chain seq x y z
N ARG A 1 30.48 11.67 20.42
CA ARG A 1 30.53 12.11 19.00
C ARG A 1 30.20 10.88 18.20
N GLY A 2 29.10 10.87 17.82
CA GLY A 2 28.07 11.09 17.20
C GLY A 2 27.10 10.36 16.59
N ASP A 3 26.32 9.64 16.55
CA ASP A 3 25.49 9.07 15.51
C ASP A 3 24.15 9.81 15.43
N LEU A 4 24.13 10.79 14.54
CA LEU A 4 22.93 11.47 14.11
C LEU A 4 22.59 10.96 12.71
N ILE A 5 22.24 9.68 12.60
CA ILE A 5 21.43 9.16 11.52
C ILE A 5 20.41 8.21 12.15
N SER A 6 19.58 8.73 13.04
CA SER A 6 18.26 8.17 13.17
C SER A 6 17.48 8.69 11.96
N SER A 7 17.46 7.92 10.90
CA SER A 7 16.46 8.10 9.86
C SER A 7 15.11 8.14 10.55
N GLU A 8 14.53 9.33 10.65
CA GLU A 8 13.09 9.45 10.84
C GLU A 8 12.48 8.58 9.77
N ILE A 9 12.00 7.41 10.16
CA ILE A 9 11.15 6.60 9.32
C ILE A 9 9.89 7.43 9.22
N GLU A 10 9.81 8.27 8.19
CA GLU A 10 8.58 8.94 7.81
C GLU A 10 7.49 7.87 7.83
N GLN A 11 6.45 8.11 8.62
CA GLN A 11 5.37 7.14 8.70
C GLN A 11 4.77 7.06 7.30
N PRO A 12 4.82 5.90 6.64
CA PRO A 12 4.43 5.80 5.23
C PRO A 12 2.91 6.02 5.03
N LEU A 13 2.15 6.09 6.11
CA LEU A 13 0.72 6.31 6.10
C LEU A 13 0.36 7.55 6.92
N THR A 14 -0.32 8.51 6.30
CA THR A 14 -0.75 9.77 6.92
C THR A 14 -2.26 9.89 6.83
N PHE A 15 -2.89 10.34 7.91
CA PHE A 15 -4.32 10.59 7.99
C PHE A 15 -4.59 12.08 7.72
N LEU A 16 -5.55 12.37 6.87
CA LEU A 16 -5.97 13.75 6.60
C LEU A 16 -6.56 14.43 7.84
N GLU A 17 -7.30 13.66 8.63
CA GLU A 17 -7.87 14.06 9.91
C GLU A 17 -7.56 12.98 10.95
N PRO A 18 -7.61 13.30 12.26
CA PRO A 18 -7.54 12.29 13.30
C PRO A 18 -8.58 11.19 13.05
N TYR A 19 -8.19 9.96 13.35
CA TYR A 19 -9.07 8.80 13.20
C TYR A 19 -10.41 9.01 13.90
N ARG A 20 -11.48 8.63 13.22
CA ARG A 20 -12.86 8.69 13.75
C ARG A 20 -13.51 7.31 13.64
N PRO A 21 -13.87 6.69 14.78
CA PRO A 21 -14.60 5.43 14.78
C PRO A 21 -15.88 5.49 13.94
N GLY A 22 -16.21 4.37 13.29
CA GLY A 22 -17.39 4.24 12.45
C GLY A 22 -17.28 4.87 11.06
N ARG A 23 -16.09 5.42 10.70
CA ARG A 23 -15.85 5.91 9.34
C ARG A 23 -14.93 4.97 8.58
N ILE A 24 -15.33 4.65 7.36
CA ILE A 24 -14.60 3.75 6.45
C ILE A 24 -13.33 4.45 5.95
N PRO A 25 -12.14 3.87 6.12
CA PRO A 25 -10.92 4.43 5.55
C PRO A 25 -10.91 4.32 4.02
N VAL A 26 -10.56 5.42 3.36
CA VAL A 26 -10.24 5.48 1.93
C VAL A 26 -8.76 5.83 1.81
N VAL A 27 -7.97 4.89 1.34
CA VAL A 27 -6.51 5.03 1.24
C VAL A 27 -6.13 5.38 -0.18
N PHE A 28 -5.39 6.47 -0.36
CA PHE A 28 -4.89 6.92 -1.65
C PHE A 28 -3.43 6.52 -1.85
N VAL A 29 -3.14 5.88 -2.98
CA VAL A 29 -1.81 5.42 -3.39
C VAL A 29 -1.42 6.09 -4.71
N HIS A 30 -0.40 6.95 -4.65
CA HIS A 30 0.03 7.74 -5.81
C HIS A 30 0.81 6.91 -6.85
N GLY A 31 1.01 7.46 -8.04
CA GLY A 31 1.80 6.86 -9.11
C GLY A 31 3.25 7.34 -9.14
N THR A 32 4.00 6.88 -10.14
CA THR A 32 5.41 7.24 -10.37
C THR A 32 5.58 8.76 -10.52
N GLY A 33 6.58 9.32 -9.84
CA GLY A 33 6.91 10.74 -9.90
C GLY A 33 5.78 11.67 -9.47
N SER A 34 4.82 11.16 -8.72
CA SER A 34 3.65 11.89 -8.25
C SER A 34 3.73 12.11 -6.73
N SER A 35 2.84 12.96 -6.22
CA SER A 35 2.70 13.25 -4.80
C SER A 35 1.24 13.16 -4.39
N PRO A 36 0.95 13.07 -3.08
CA PRO A 36 -0.41 13.11 -2.55
C PRO A 36 -1.19 14.37 -2.93
N GLY A 37 -0.51 15.47 -3.23
CA GLY A 37 -1.16 16.71 -3.70
C GLY A 37 -2.02 16.51 -4.96
N ARG A 38 -1.71 15.48 -5.77
CA ARG A 38 -2.52 15.11 -6.93
C ARG A 38 -3.94 14.65 -6.57
N TRP A 39 -4.17 14.25 -5.33
CA TRP A 39 -5.47 13.83 -4.84
C TRP A 39 -6.34 14.96 -4.31
N ALA A 40 -5.76 16.18 -4.17
CA ALA A 40 -6.43 17.31 -3.52
C ALA A 40 -7.81 17.64 -4.12
N ASP A 41 -7.92 17.69 -5.45
CA ASP A 41 -9.19 18.00 -6.12
C ASP A 41 -10.24 16.91 -5.88
N MET A 42 -9.84 15.63 -6.00
CA MET A 42 -10.74 14.50 -5.72
C MET A 42 -11.20 14.52 -4.27
N ILE A 43 -10.29 14.74 -3.33
CA ILE A 43 -10.60 14.78 -1.91
C ILE A 43 -11.52 15.94 -1.57
N ASN A 44 -11.27 17.12 -2.17
CA ASN A 44 -12.15 18.28 -1.99
C ASN A 44 -13.58 17.97 -2.44
N VAL A 45 -13.73 17.30 -3.58
CA VAL A 45 -15.05 16.86 -4.06
C VAL A 45 -15.69 15.86 -3.09
N LEU A 46 -14.96 14.83 -2.68
CA LEU A 46 -15.46 13.79 -1.78
C LEU A 46 -15.78 14.31 -0.38
N ALA A 47 -14.93 15.18 0.17
CA ALA A 47 -15.10 15.76 1.51
C ALA A 47 -16.26 16.77 1.57
N ASN A 48 -16.59 17.42 0.44
CA ASN A 48 -17.70 18.36 0.35
C ASN A 48 -19.05 17.67 0.05
N ASP A 49 -19.07 16.44 -0.42
CA ASP A 49 -20.32 15.69 -0.56
C ASP A 49 -20.88 15.29 0.80
N ARG A 50 -22.07 15.80 1.14
CA ARG A 50 -22.73 15.53 2.43
C ARG A 50 -22.98 14.05 2.71
N ARG A 51 -23.14 13.23 1.65
CA ARG A 51 -23.39 11.79 1.76
C ARG A 51 -22.13 11.03 2.13
N LEU A 52 -20.95 11.56 1.76
CA LEU A 52 -19.66 10.88 1.87
C LEU A 52 -18.88 11.31 3.11
N ARG A 53 -18.81 12.60 3.43
CA ARG A 53 -17.95 13.14 4.50
C ARG A 53 -18.23 12.60 5.90
N GLY A 54 -19.48 12.17 6.16
CA GLY A 54 -19.84 11.54 7.44
C GLY A 54 -19.56 10.04 7.51
N ARG A 55 -19.28 9.42 6.37
CA ARG A 55 -19.16 7.97 6.21
C ARG A 55 -17.73 7.51 6.00
N PHE A 56 -16.88 8.36 5.42
CA PHE A 56 -15.51 8.04 5.04
C PHE A 56 -14.50 8.93 5.76
N GLN A 57 -13.27 8.43 5.88
CA GLN A 57 -12.08 9.16 6.31
C GLN A 57 -10.95 8.88 5.34
N PHE A 58 -10.07 9.84 5.11
CA PHE A 58 -9.09 9.80 4.03
C PHE A 58 -7.69 9.63 4.58
N TRP A 59 -6.97 8.63 4.06
CA TRP A 59 -5.60 8.30 4.39
C TRP A 59 -4.74 8.34 3.14
N PHE A 60 -3.45 8.62 3.29
CA PHE A 60 -2.49 8.68 2.20
C PHE A 60 -1.33 7.77 2.48
N PHE A 61 -0.96 6.97 1.48
CA PHE A 61 0.26 6.18 1.52
C PHE A 61 1.36 6.87 0.72
N PHE A 62 2.49 7.12 1.39
CA PHE A 62 3.68 7.70 0.83
C PHE A 62 4.73 6.63 0.60
N TYR A 63 5.33 6.60 -0.58
CA TYR A 63 6.42 5.70 -0.88
C TYR A 63 7.31 6.28 -1.96
N ASP A 64 8.57 5.84 -2.01
CA ASP A 64 9.48 6.15 -3.11
C ASP A 64 9.10 5.30 -4.32
N SER A 65 8.61 5.95 -5.37
CA SER A 65 8.21 5.28 -6.61
C SER A 65 9.38 4.74 -7.44
N GLY A 66 10.62 5.01 -7.05
CA GLY A 66 11.83 4.37 -7.59
C GLY A 66 12.11 2.99 -7.02
N ASN A 67 11.47 2.62 -5.93
CA ASN A 67 11.60 1.28 -5.36
C ASN A 67 10.91 0.21 -6.23
N ALA A 68 11.37 -1.03 -6.10
CA ALA A 68 10.72 -2.17 -6.73
C ALA A 68 9.23 -2.28 -6.29
N ILE A 69 8.34 -2.50 -7.25
CA ILE A 69 6.88 -2.57 -7.01
C ILE A 69 6.51 -3.57 -5.92
N PRO A 70 7.02 -4.83 -5.90
CA PRO A 70 6.68 -5.78 -4.85
C PRO A 70 7.11 -5.32 -3.45
N TYR A 71 8.26 -4.65 -3.35
CA TYR A 71 8.75 -4.08 -2.09
C TYR A 71 7.83 -2.94 -1.60
N SER A 72 7.47 -2.00 -2.47
CA SER A 72 6.55 -0.93 -2.12
C SER A 72 5.15 -1.45 -1.76
N ALA A 73 4.69 -2.51 -2.41
CA ALA A 73 3.43 -3.18 -2.08
C ALA A 73 3.49 -3.88 -0.72
N MET A 74 4.62 -4.51 -0.38
CA MET A 74 4.85 -5.06 0.97
C MET A 74 4.75 -3.94 2.02
N ARG A 75 5.42 -2.79 1.79
CA ARG A 75 5.38 -1.63 2.70
C ARG A 75 3.95 -1.09 2.87
N LEU A 76 3.16 -1.02 1.78
CA LEU A 76 1.75 -0.63 1.86
C LEU A 76 0.96 -1.59 2.75
N ARG A 77 1.08 -2.89 2.54
CA ARG A 77 0.37 -3.91 3.33
C ARG A 77 0.74 -3.82 4.81
N GLN A 78 2.03 -3.71 5.12
CA GLN A 78 2.52 -3.55 6.50
C GLN A 78 2.00 -2.27 7.16
N ALA A 79 1.99 -1.15 6.42
CA ALA A 79 1.49 0.12 6.92
C ALA A 79 0.00 0.07 7.25
N LEU A 80 -0.80 -0.55 6.37
CA LEU A 80 -2.25 -0.70 6.58
C LEU A 80 -2.56 -1.64 7.75
N ALA A 81 -1.93 -2.82 7.81
CA ALA A 81 -2.11 -3.76 8.90
C ALA A 81 -1.71 -3.14 10.25
N GLY A 82 -0.52 -2.55 10.32
CA GLY A 82 -0.04 -1.91 11.53
C GLY A 82 -0.87 -0.68 11.96
N ALA A 83 -1.51 0.02 11.02
CA ALA A 83 -2.45 1.09 11.37
C ALA A 83 -3.73 0.54 12.00
N VAL A 84 -4.33 -0.49 11.39
CA VAL A 84 -5.54 -1.14 11.92
C VAL A 84 -5.28 -1.70 13.32
N ASP A 85 -4.17 -2.42 13.52
CA ASP A 85 -3.82 -3.01 14.82
C ASP A 85 -3.58 -1.96 15.90
N ARG A 86 -3.00 -0.80 15.55
CA ARG A 86 -2.77 0.28 16.53
C ARG A 86 -4.05 1.04 16.89
N ILE A 87 -4.94 1.25 15.90
CA ILE A 87 -6.16 2.04 16.08
C ILE A 87 -7.23 1.23 16.80
N ASP A 88 -7.36 -0.03 16.43
CA ASP A 88 -8.40 -0.93 16.95
C ASP A 88 -7.85 -2.34 17.22
N PRO A 89 -7.02 -2.50 18.26
CA PRO A 89 -6.39 -3.79 18.58
C PRO A 89 -7.40 -4.90 18.88
N GLY A 90 -8.63 -4.53 19.24
CA GLY A 90 -9.72 -5.47 19.51
C GLY A 90 -10.62 -5.78 18.29
N HIS A 91 -10.37 -5.14 17.14
CA HIS A 91 -11.18 -5.27 15.91
C HIS A 91 -12.69 -4.99 16.16
N HIS A 92 -13.00 -3.99 16.99
CA HIS A 92 -14.36 -3.64 17.39
C HIS A 92 -15.02 -2.67 16.40
N ASP A 93 -14.24 -1.92 15.60
CA ASP A 93 -14.80 -0.99 14.61
C ASP A 93 -15.06 -1.68 13.27
N PRO A 94 -16.33 -1.98 12.94
CA PRO A 94 -16.66 -2.63 11.68
C PRO A 94 -16.34 -1.78 10.45
N ALA A 95 -16.20 -0.47 10.59
CA ALA A 95 -15.85 0.42 9.49
C ALA A 95 -14.41 0.23 9.03
N LEU A 96 -13.47 -0.08 9.95
CA LEU A 96 -12.10 -0.43 9.59
C LEU A 96 -12.02 -1.71 8.75
N GLN A 97 -12.99 -2.62 8.91
CA GLN A 97 -13.08 -3.87 8.16
C GLN A 97 -13.67 -3.70 6.74
N GLN A 98 -13.94 -2.46 6.31
CA GLN A 98 -14.52 -2.13 5.00
C GLN A 98 -13.63 -1.17 4.19
N MET A 99 -12.33 -1.18 4.45
CA MET A 99 -11.37 -0.28 3.83
C MET A 99 -11.45 -0.30 2.29
N VAL A 100 -11.35 0.90 1.71
CA VAL A 100 -11.25 1.12 0.27
C VAL A 100 -9.83 1.60 -0.04
N VAL A 101 -9.18 1.01 -1.04
CA VAL A 101 -7.86 1.46 -1.50
C VAL A 101 -7.96 1.95 -2.94
N ILE A 102 -7.49 3.18 -3.18
CA ILE A 102 -7.55 3.85 -4.48
C ILE A 102 -6.12 4.09 -4.97
N GLY A 103 -5.76 3.46 -6.07
CA GLY A 103 -4.43 3.59 -6.67
C GLY A 103 -4.46 4.19 -8.07
N HIS A 104 -3.50 5.07 -8.35
CA HIS A 104 -3.29 5.66 -9.66
C HIS A 104 -1.97 5.19 -10.26
N SER A 105 -1.96 4.82 -11.55
CA SER A 105 -0.75 4.41 -12.28
C SER A 105 -0.02 3.26 -11.55
N GLN A 106 1.25 3.41 -11.22
CA GLN A 106 2.02 2.43 -10.42
C GLN A 106 1.34 2.12 -9.08
N GLY A 107 0.74 3.13 -8.43
CA GLY A 107 -0.02 2.93 -7.19
C GLY A 107 -1.19 1.98 -7.34
N GLY A 108 -1.77 1.85 -8.53
CA GLY A 108 -2.80 0.86 -8.81
C GLY A 108 -2.28 -0.58 -8.78
N LEU A 109 -1.01 -0.82 -9.14
CA LEU A 109 -0.37 -2.14 -9.00
C LEU A 109 -0.20 -2.49 -7.51
N LEU A 110 0.28 -1.52 -6.71
CA LEU A 110 0.40 -1.70 -5.26
C LEU A 110 -0.97 -1.99 -4.64
N THR A 111 -1.98 -1.22 -5.03
CA THR A 111 -3.37 -1.39 -4.58
C THR A 111 -3.88 -2.80 -4.89
N HIS A 112 -3.66 -3.30 -6.08
CA HIS A 112 -4.07 -4.65 -6.46
C HIS A 112 -3.43 -5.73 -5.57
N MET A 113 -2.15 -5.53 -5.18
CA MET A 113 -1.42 -6.45 -4.31
C MET A 113 -1.90 -6.43 -2.84
N THR A 114 -2.86 -5.58 -2.46
CA THR A 114 -3.50 -5.64 -1.13
C THR A 114 -4.63 -6.67 -1.05
N ALA A 115 -5.13 -7.16 -2.18
CA ALA A 115 -6.34 -8.00 -2.23
C ALA A 115 -6.17 -9.32 -3.00
N ILE A 116 -4.96 -9.65 -3.40
CA ILE A 116 -4.68 -10.91 -4.11
C ILE A 116 -3.94 -11.90 -3.23
N GLU A 117 -4.09 -13.17 -3.56
CA GLU A 117 -3.24 -14.25 -3.09
C GLU A 117 -2.28 -14.65 -4.22
N SER A 118 -0.98 -14.56 -3.99
CA SER A 118 0.01 -14.91 -5.02
C SER A 118 0.55 -16.32 -4.90
N GLY A 119 0.56 -16.88 -3.69
CA GLY A 119 1.39 -18.05 -3.41
C GLY A 119 2.84 -17.73 -3.82
N ASP A 120 3.49 -18.65 -4.51
CA ASP A 120 4.87 -18.52 -4.98
C ASP A 120 5.00 -17.99 -6.43
N ARG A 121 3.90 -17.58 -7.06
CA ARG A 121 3.88 -17.19 -8.49
C ARG A 121 4.80 -16.02 -8.81
N PHE A 122 4.87 -15.01 -7.94
CA PHE A 122 5.77 -13.88 -8.16
C PHE A 122 7.23 -14.29 -8.03
N TRP A 123 7.54 -15.13 -7.06
CA TRP A 123 8.89 -15.65 -6.91
C TRP A 123 9.32 -16.54 -8.07
N LYS A 124 8.45 -17.44 -8.54
CA LYS A 124 8.71 -18.31 -9.71
C LYS A 124 8.93 -17.54 -11.00
N GLY A 125 8.42 -16.33 -11.10
CA GLY A 125 8.72 -15.42 -12.22
C GLY A 125 10.16 -14.86 -12.21
N ILE A 126 10.86 -14.96 -11.07
CA ILE A 126 12.21 -14.40 -10.87
C ILE A 126 13.25 -15.50 -10.73
N SER A 127 12.93 -16.59 -10.05
CA SER A 127 13.85 -17.68 -9.74
C SER A 127 13.18 -19.04 -9.84
N SER A 128 13.89 -19.99 -10.42
CA SER A 128 13.50 -21.41 -10.42
C SER A 128 13.78 -22.11 -9.07
N ARG A 129 14.66 -21.53 -8.24
CA ARG A 129 15.00 -22.09 -6.94
C ARG A 129 14.02 -21.58 -5.88
N PRO A 130 13.44 -22.45 -5.04
CA PRO A 130 12.60 -22.02 -3.91
C PRO A 130 13.33 -21.06 -2.96
N ILE A 131 12.59 -20.12 -2.34
CA ILE A 131 13.16 -19.16 -1.37
C ILE A 131 13.89 -19.92 -0.24
N ASP A 132 13.31 -21.02 0.22
CA ASP A 132 13.85 -21.80 1.35
C ASP A 132 15.18 -22.50 1.03
N GLU A 133 15.51 -22.69 -0.23
CA GLU A 133 16.75 -23.31 -0.70
C GLU A 133 17.85 -22.29 -1.05
N LEU A 134 17.61 -20.99 -0.81
CA LEU A 134 18.61 -19.96 -1.07
C LEU A 134 19.67 -19.93 0.02
N TYR A 135 20.92 -19.72 -0.39
CA TYR A 135 22.05 -19.50 0.52
C TYR A 135 22.11 -18.02 0.95
N VAL A 136 21.16 -17.61 1.79
CA VAL A 136 21.03 -16.25 2.31
C VAL A 136 20.75 -16.29 3.82
N SER A 137 20.92 -15.16 4.52
CA SER A 137 20.53 -15.05 5.93
C SER A 137 19.03 -15.27 6.11
N GLU A 138 18.61 -15.69 7.30
CA GLU A 138 17.19 -15.86 7.61
C GLU A 138 16.41 -14.54 7.47
N GLU A 139 17.03 -13.42 7.86
CA GLU A 139 16.44 -12.08 7.68
C GLU A 139 16.16 -11.77 6.21
N THR A 140 17.12 -12.08 5.33
CA THR A 140 16.94 -11.90 3.87
C THR A 140 15.86 -12.82 3.34
N ARG A 141 15.82 -14.07 3.81
CA ARG A 141 14.81 -15.06 3.41
C ARG A 141 13.41 -14.61 3.81
N GLU A 142 13.26 -14.11 5.02
CA GLU A 142 11.99 -13.59 5.52
C GLU A 142 11.55 -12.34 4.74
N LEU A 143 12.47 -11.43 4.44
CA LEU A 143 12.19 -10.29 3.59
C LEU A 143 11.69 -10.71 2.20
N LEU A 144 12.33 -11.70 1.58
CA LEU A 144 11.90 -12.23 0.29
C LEU A 144 10.50 -12.85 0.35
N ARG A 145 10.18 -13.59 1.41
CA ARG A 145 8.81 -14.10 1.62
C ARG A 145 7.80 -12.96 1.71
N GLN A 146 8.05 -11.95 2.53
CA GLN A 146 7.15 -10.80 2.70
C GLN A 146 6.95 -10.01 1.41
N VAL A 147 7.97 -9.92 0.58
CA VAL A 147 7.92 -9.20 -0.71
C VAL A 147 7.18 -9.99 -1.77
N PHE A 148 7.45 -11.31 -1.90
CA PHE A 148 7.03 -12.10 -3.05
C PHE A 148 5.89 -13.08 -2.78
N VAL A 149 5.60 -13.39 -1.52
CA VAL A 149 4.44 -14.20 -1.13
C VAL A 149 3.37 -13.27 -0.56
N VAL A 150 2.38 -13.00 -1.38
CA VAL A 150 1.35 -12.00 -1.08
C VAL A 150 0.07 -12.69 -0.64
N GLU A 151 -0.48 -12.23 0.47
CA GLU A 151 -1.79 -12.62 0.97
C GLU A 151 -2.72 -11.40 1.02
N PRO A 152 -4.03 -11.57 0.76
CA PRO A 152 -4.96 -10.45 0.80
C PRO A 152 -5.14 -9.93 2.24
N LEU A 153 -5.28 -8.61 2.37
CA LEU A 153 -5.63 -7.99 3.64
C LEU A 153 -7.14 -8.16 3.88
N PRO A 154 -7.58 -8.82 4.96
CA PRO A 154 -8.99 -9.19 5.15
C PRO A 154 -9.91 -7.98 5.31
N PHE A 155 -9.38 -6.85 5.75
CA PHE A 155 -10.13 -5.61 5.95
C PHE A 155 -10.21 -4.73 4.69
N VAL A 156 -9.46 -5.02 3.62
CA VAL A 156 -9.60 -4.34 2.32
C VAL A 156 -10.73 -4.97 1.54
N LYS A 157 -11.83 -4.24 1.32
CA LYS A 157 -13.05 -4.75 0.68
C LYS A 157 -13.30 -4.19 -0.70
N SER A 158 -12.70 -3.06 -1.04
CA SER A 158 -12.89 -2.43 -2.34
C SER A 158 -11.59 -1.85 -2.87
N LEU A 159 -11.34 -2.05 -4.14
CA LEU A 159 -10.22 -1.47 -4.87
C LEU A 159 -10.75 -0.56 -5.97
N VAL A 160 -10.15 0.61 -6.13
CA VAL A 160 -10.36 1.49 -7.27
C VAL A 160 -9.01 1.71 -7.94
N VAL A 161 -8.89 1.34 -9.20
CA VAL A 161 -7.66 1.54 -9.97
C VAL A 161 -7.92 2.55 -11.09
N ILE A 162 -7.13 3.62 -11.07
CA ILE A 162 -7.21 4.72 -12.04
C ILE A 162 -5.99 4.58 -12.95
N PRO A 163 -6.12 4.86 -14.24
CA PRO A 163 -5.23 4.35 -15.31
C PRO A 163 -3.94 3.71 -14.80
N THR A 164 -3.89 2.38 -14.84
CA THR A 164 -2.81 1.56 -14.26
C THR A 164 -2.21 0.64 -15.32
N PRO A 165 -0.90 0.63 -15.51
CA PRO A 165 -0.24 -0.15 -16.55
C PRO A 165 -0.07 -1.62 -16.15
N HIS A 166 -1.16 -2.39 -16.06
CA HIS A 166 -1.14 -3.81 -15.68
C HIS A 166 -0.30 -4.71 -16.60
N ARG A 167 0.03 -4.24 -17.82
CA ARG A 167 0.84 -4.95 -18.80
C ARG A 167 2.18 -4.27 -19.08
N GLY A 168 2.62 -3.37 -18.20
CA GLY A 168 3.78 -2.51 -18.42
C GLY A 168 3.44 -1.17 -19.06
N ALA A 169 4.39 -0.27 -19.11
CA ALA A 169 4.31 1.03 -19.76
C ALA A 169 5.47 1.19 -20.73
N ALA A 170 5.24 1.84 -21.87
CA ALA A 170 6.26 2.09 -22.89
C ALA A 170 7.50 2.85 -22.35
N LEU A 171 7.33 3.63 -21.27
CA LEU A 171 8.44 4.30 -20.59
C LEU A 171 9.40 3.34 -19.88
N ALA A 172 8.95 2.13 -19.53
CA ALA A 172 9.81 1.12 -18.89
C ALA A 172 10.69 0.38 -19.90
N GLU A 173 10.33 0.40 -21.17
CA GLU A 173 11.09 -0.27 -22.26
C GLU A 173 12.34 0.53 -22.69
N ASN A 174 12.39 1.83 -22.37
CA ASN A 174 13.48 2.74 -22.76
C ASN A 174 14.51 3.01 -21.66
N SER A 175 14.51 2.21 -20.59
CA SER A 175 15.35 2.44 -19.38
C SER A 175 16.51 1.43 -19.27
N PHE A 176 17.09 0.97 -20.40
CA PHE A 176 18.31 0.16 -20.47
C PHE A 176 19.33 0.77 -21.43
#